data_cb4d0baa65ff0bcc60f5914178444490
#
_entry.id   cb4d0baa65ff0bcc60f5914178444490
#
_cell.length_a   1.000
_cell.length_b   1.000
_cell.length_c   1.000
_cell.angle_alpha   90.00
_cell.angle_beta   90.00
_cell.angle_gamma   90.00
#
_symmetry.space_group_name_H-M   'P 1'
#
loop_
_entity.id
_entity.type
_entity.pdbx_description
1 polymer ?
#
loop_
_entity_poly.entity_id
_entity_poly.type
_entity_poly.pdbx_seq_one_letter_code
_entity_poly.pdbx_strand_id
1 'polypeptide(L)'
;MHAYAQTNVQLFNQLKSEGYSEKDRELVRRTYEFAMLLFTGLFLPSGKGFIDHLVGTASILASLHTRIEIVAAGLIHAAYLHGDFGGTRKGVSEAKRKKVRDAVGEDVEDCVHRYDRLLWVTKEAIQTVHDHLADLGPIDREVLLIRLANELEHQLDLGNLYCNKGETEQESQQRYMKSYGPMLVSMAERLGALPLATEIATASKNVASTWLPVVPCIRTKHRGAYLVTPTSFRRRLWLTFCTKACDGFQFCLGAPHKVRHKISRVQYLFRTAFRRAGKV
;
A
#
# COMPACT_ATOMS: atom_id res chain seq x y z
N MET A 1 -24.26 -2.71 1.44
CA MET A 1 -22.80 -2.57 1.25
C MET A 1 -22.52 -1.08 1.15
N HIS A 2 -21.69 -0.56 2.04
CA HIS A 2 -21.32 0.86 2.05
C HIS A 2 -20.44 1.18 0.84
N ALA A 3 -20.63 2.34 0.21
CA ALA A 3 -19.82 2.76 -0.92
C ALA A 3 -18.62 3.57 -0.39
N TYR A 4 -17.46 2.92 -0.29
CA TYR A 4 -16.24 3.58 0.15
C TYR A 4 -15.56 4.35 -0.99
N ALA A 5 -14.93 5.47 -0.65
CA ALA A 5 -14.19 6.28 -1.60
C ALA A 5 -13.04 5.47 -2.24
N GLN A 6 -12.84 5.67 -3.53
CA GLN A 6 -11.73 5.08 -4.30
C GLN A 6 -10.85 6.16 -4.95
N THR A 7 -11.26 7.42 -4.82
CA THR A 7 -10.49 8.58 -5.31
C THR A 7 -10.37 9.62 -4.20
N ASN A 8 -9.36 10.47 -4.31
CA ASN A 8 -9.15 11.57 -3.37
C ASN A 8 -10.37 12.50 -3.29
N VAL A 9 -11.00 12.83 -4.42
CA VAL A 9 -12.18 13.70 -4.45
C VAL A 9 -13.34 13.08 -3.67
N GLN A 10 -13.57 11.78 -3.84
CA GLN A 10 -14.60 11.07 -3.07
C GLN A 10 -14.29 11.09 -1.57
N LEU A 11 -13.03 10.83 -1.18
CA LEU A 11 -12.61 10.87 0.22
C LEU A 11 -12.79 12.25 0.84
N PHE A 12 -12.39 13.33 0.15
CA PHE A 12 -12.56 14.68 0.66
C PHE A 12 -14.03 15.08 0.80
N ASN A 13 -14.89 14.67 -0.13
CA ASN A 13 -16.32 14.89 -0.03
C ASN A 13 -16.94 14.10 1.14
N GLN A 14 -16.50 12.86 1.34
CA GLN A 14 -16.90 12.04 2.48
C GLN A 14 -16.51 12.71 3.80
N LEU A 15 -15.25 13.09 3.98
CA LEU A 15 -14.77 13.77 5.19
C LEU A 15 -15.57 15.03 5.49
N LYS A 16 -15.91 15.81 4.46
CA LYS A 16 -16.75 17.00 4.61
C LYS A 16 -18.16 16.63 5.07
N SER A 17 -18.77 15.61 4.47
CA SER A 17 -20.16 15.19 4.81
C SER A 17 -20.25 14.55 6.19
N GLU A 18 -19.18 13.90 6.65
CA GLU A 18 -19.07 13.26 7.97
C GLU A 18 -18.64 14.23 9.07
N GLY A 19 -18.45 15.52 8.76
CA GLY A 19 -18.24 16.58 9.74
C GLY A 19 -16.80 16.79 10.18
N TYR A 20 -15.81 16.20 9.49
CA TYR A 20 -14.40 16.50 9.75
C TYR A 20 -14.07 17.97 9.46
N SER A 21 -13.32 18.59 10.35
CA SER A 21 -12.99 20.02 10.26
C SER A 21 -12.12 20.33 9.04
N GLU A 22 -12.00 21.60 8.68
CA GLU A 22 -11.09 22.02 7.60
C GLU A 22 -9.64 21.68 7.92
N LYS A 23 -9.23 21.83 9.19
CA LYS A 23 -7.89 21.45 9.66
C LYS A 23 -7.63 19.95 9.48
N ASP A 24 -8.63 19.11 9.75
CA ASP A 24 -8.53 17.66 9.56
C ASP A 24 -8.39 17.31 8.09
N ARG A 25 -9.20 17.92 7.22
CA ARG A 25 -9.12 17.71 5.78
C ARG A 25 -7.78 18.17 5.21
N GLU A 26 -7.19 19.24 5.76
CA GLU A 26 -5.86 19.70 5.37
C GLU A 26 -4.77 18.69 5.76
N LEU A 27 -4.87 18.05 6.93
CA LEU A 27 -3.97 16.96 7.30
C LEU A 27 -4.06 15.79 6.32
N VAL A 28 -5.29 15.37 5.97
CA VAL A 28 -5.51 14.30 5.00
C VAL A 28 -4.99 14.69 3.61
N ARG A 29 -5.15 15.95 3.19
CA ARG A 29 -4.61 16.45 1.92
C ARG A 29 -3.09 16.33 1.87
N ARG A 30 -2.38 16.82 2.88
CA ARG A 30 -0.90 16.70 2.96
C ARG A 30 -0.46 15.24 2.98
N THR A 31 -1.19 14.39 3.72
CA THR A 31 -0.90 12.96 3.80
C THR A 31 -1.12 12.28 2.44
N TYR A 32 -2.19 12.64 1.72
CA TYR A 32 -2.42 12.12 0.38
C TYR A 32 -1.32 12.55 -0.61
N GLU A 33 -0.90 13.81 -0.58
CA GLU A 33 0.22 14.28 -1.41
C GLU A 33 1.50 13.52 -1.10
N PHE A 34 1.77 13.24 0.17
CA PHE A 34 2.90 12.42 0.58
C PHE A 34 2.75 10.96 0.13
N ALA A 35 1.55 10.38 0.21
CA ALA A 35 1.25 9.05 -0.33
C ALA A 35 1.52 8.98 -1.84
N MET A 36 1.15 10.01 -2.59
CA MET A 36 1.47 10.12 -4.02
C MET A 36 2.96 10.08 -4.30
N LEU A 37 3.79 10.73 -3.48
CA LEU A 37 5.25 10.68 -3.61
C LEU A 37 5.81 9.28 -3.34
N LEU A 38 5.23 8.56 -2.36
CA LEU A 38 5.73 7.25 -1.95
C LEU A 38 5.27 6.10 -2.85
N PHE A 39 4.07 6.19 -3.46
CA PHE A 39 3.40 5.01 -4.02
C PHE A 39 2.95 5.16 -5.47
N THR A 40 3.17 6.31 -6.11
CA THR A 40 2.75 6.50 -7.52
C THR A 40 3.36 5.43 -8.43
N GLY A 41 2.50 4.80 -9.23
CA GLY A 41 2.89 3.74 -10.16
C GLY A 41 2.98 2.35 -9.56
N LEU A 42 2.57 2.16 -8.30
CA LEU A 42 2.41 0.86 -7.69
C LEU A 42 0.97 0.35 -7.88
N PHE A 43 0.84 -0.95 -8.06
CA PHE A 43 -0.44 -1.64 -8.26
C PHE A 43 -0.49 -2.89 -7.40
N LEU A 44 -1.68 -3.19 -6.88
CA LEU A 44 -1.95 -4.50 -6.30
C LEU A 44 -1.91 -5.59 -7.39
N PRO A 45 -1.72 -6.85 -7.02
CA PRO A 45 -1.79 -7.97 -7.98
C PRO A 45 -3.12 -8.04 -8.74
N SER A 46 -4.20 -7.53 -8.18
CA SER A 46 -5.52 -7.38 -8.80
C SER A 46 -5.56 -6.38 -9.96
N GLY A 47 -4.51 -5.57 -10.11
CA GLY A 47 -4.49 -4.47 -11.08
C GLY A 47 -5.07 -3.16 -10.54
N LYS A 48 -5.61 -3.15 -9.31
CA LYS A 48 -6.05 -1.93 -8.62
C LYS A 48 -4.86 -1.04 -8.32
N GLY A 49 -5.00 0.27 -8.51
CA GLY A 49 -3.99 1.24 -8.10
C GLY A 49 -3.73 1.19 -6.60
N PHE A 50 -2.46 1.22 -6.19
CA PHE A 50 -2.16 1.14 -4.76
C PHE A 50 -2.67 2.37 -4.00
N ILE A 51 -2.66 3.54 -4.63
CA ILE A 51 -3.27 4.77 -4.07
C ILE A 51 -4.78 4.58 -3.83
N ASP A 52 -5.50 3.92 -4.75
CA ASP A 52 -6.94 3.69 -4.63
C ASP A 52 -7.24 2.78 -3.44
N HIS A 53 -6.39 1.78 -3.20
CA HIS A 53 -6.45 0.92 -2.02
C HIS A 53 -6.22 1.72 -0.71
N LEU A 54 -5.22 2.61 -0.69
CA LEU A 54 -4.96 3.46 0.48
C LEU A 54 -6.12 4.41 0.77
N VAL A 55 -6.70 4.98 -0.29
CA VAL A 55 -7.91 5.83 -0.19
C VAL A 55 -9.09 5.02 0.34
N GLY A 56 -9.31 3.81 -0.16
CA GLY A 56 -10.35 2.90 0.33
C GLY A 56 -10.19 2.60 1.82
N THR A 57 -8.98 2.29 2.27
CA THR A 57 -8.67 2.06 3.69
C THR A 57 -8.97 3.30 4.54
N ALA A 58 -8.55 4.49 4.11
CA ALA A 58 -8.84 5.74 4.81
C ALA A 58 -10.35 6.06 4.83
N SER A 59 -11.08 5.76 3.76
CA SER A 59 -12.53 5.92 3.66
C SER A 59 -13.28 5.03 4.66
N ILE A 60 -12.85 3.79 4.82
CA ILE A 60 -13.41 2.90 5.84
C ILE A 60 -13.20 3.48 7.24
N LEU A 61 -12.00 3.96 7.54
CA LEU A 61 -11.68 4.56 8.83
C LEU A 61 -12.49 5.85 9.08
N ALA A 62 -12.67 6.67 8.05
CA ALA A 62 -13.48 7.88 8.14
C ALA A 62 -14.93 7.53 8.47
N SER A 63 -15.52 6.52 7.83
CA SER A 63 -16.90 6.09 8.10
C SER A 63 -17.13 5.55 9.53
N LEU A 64 -16.07 5.21 10.22
CA LEU A 64 -16.09 4.84 11.64
C LEU A 64 -15.95 6.07 12.57
N HIS A 65 -15.88 7.27 12.02
CA HIS A 65 -15.64 8.52 12.75
C HIS A 65 -14.40 8.44 13.67
N THR A 66 -13.34 7.76 13.21
CA THR A 66 -12.09 7.71 13.95
C THR A 66 -11.42 9.09 13.95
N ARG A 67 -10.51 9.34 14.92
CA ARG A 67 -9.73 10.57 14.89
C ARG A 67 -8.93 10.70 13.60
N ILE A 68 -8.70 11.92 13.18
CA ILE A 68 -8.18 12.20 11.84
C ILE A 68 -6.77 11.65 11.61
N GLU A 69 -5.96 11.50 12.66
CA GLU A 69 -4.62 10.92 12.58
C GLU A 69 -4.67 9.43 12.17
N ILE A 70 -5.73 8.71 12.58
CA ILE A 70 -5.96 7.32 12.18
C ILE A 70 -6.38 7.24 10.71
N VAL A 71 -7.27 8.13 10.25
CA VAL A 71 -7.64 8.25 8.83
C VAL A 71 -6.41 8.57 7.98
N ALA A 72 -5.60 9.55 8.40
CA ALA A 72 -4.36 9.92 7.73
C ALA A 72 -3.34 8.78 7.73
N ALA A 73 -3.17 8.08 8.86
CA ALA A 73 -2.31 6.90 8.93
C ALA A 73 -2.78 5.78 7.97
N GLY A 74 -4.10 5.62 7.77
CA GLY A 74 -4.67 4.71 6.78
C GLY A 74 -4.18 4.98 5.36
N LEU A 75 -3.99 6.25 4.96
CA LEU A 75 -3.45 6.63 3.65
C LEU A 75 -1.99 6.26 3.42
N ILE A 76 -1.21 6.07 4.47
CA ILE A 76 0.22 5.78 4.38
C ILE A 76 0.66 4.59 5.24
N HIS A 77 -0.28 3.74 5.67
CA HIS A 77 -0.01 2.61 6.57
C HIS A 77 1.12 1.70 6.08
N ALA A 78 1.26 1.57 4.77
CA ALA A 78 2.28 0.73 4.12
C ALA A 78 3.60 1.46 3.81
N ALA A 79 3.83 2.68 4.36
CA ALA A 79 4.95 3.53 3.98
C ALA A 79 6.31 2.83 4.16
N TYR A 80 6.54 2.19 5.30
CA TYR A 80 7.83 1.56 5.58
C TYR A 80 8.04 0.26 4.80
N LEU A 81 6.96 -0.44 4.46
CA LEU A 81 7.02 -1.71 3.75
C LEU A 81 7.17 -1.52 2.24
N HIS A 82 6.44 -0.56 1.66
CA HIS A 82 6.30 -0.43 0.21
C HIS A 82 6.69 0.96 -0.33
N GLY A 83 6.78 1.99 0.52
CA GLY A 83 7.05 3.37 0.09
C GLY A 83 8.42 3.54 -0.53
N ASP A 84 8.48 4.34 -1.60
CA ASP A 84 9.73 4.74 -2.24
C ASP A 84 10.31 5.99 -1.55
N PHE A 85 11.29 5.78 -0.70
CA PHE A 85 12.05 6.84 -0.03
C PHE A 85 13.34 7.24 -0.78
N GLY A 86 13.49 6.78 -2.02
CA GLY A 86 14.69 7.06 -2.85
C GLY A 86 15.88 6.15 -2.56
N GLY A 87 15.67 5.01 -1.91
CA GLY A 87 16.71 4.02 -1.60
C GLY A 87 16.22 2.59 -1.73
N THR A 88 17.16 1.63 -1.77
CA THR A 88 16.84 0.21 -1.95
C THR A 88 16.44 -0.51 -0.65
N ARG A 89 16.72 0.08 0.51
CA ARG A 89 16.44 -0.54 1.81
C ARG A 89 14.96 -0.44 2.15
N LYS A 90 14.30 -1.57 2.36
CA LYS A 90 12.95 -1.68 2.91
C LYS A 90 12.96 -1.62 4.44
N GLY A 91 11.79 -1.46 5.03
CA GLY A 91 11.61 -1.42 6.48
C GLY A 91 11.84 -0.04 7.09
N VAL A 92 11.69 0.02 8.42
CA VAL A 92 11.80 1.23 9.23
C VAL A 92 13.25 1.67 9.37
N SER A 93 13.49 2.99 9.33
CA SER A 93 14.74 3.62 9.76
C SER A 93 14.46 5.01 10.27
N GLU A 94 15.32 5.56 11.13
CA GLU A 94 15.10 6.90 11.70
C GLU A 94 15.03 7.98 10.62
N ALA A 95 15.83 7.87 9.57
CA ALA A 95 15.78 8.80 8.43
C ALA A 95 14.41 8.77 7.71
N LYS A 96 13.79 7.59 7.57
CA LYS A 96 12.44 7.46 7.00
C LYS A 96 11.39 7.98 7.97
N ARG A 97 11.49 7.63 9.26
CA ARG A 97 10.60 8.14 10.31
C ARG A 97 10.59 9.66 10.32
N LYS A 98 11.79 10.28 10.28
CA LYS A 98 11.90 11.74 10.18
C LYS A 98 11.18 12.29 8.96
N LYS A 99 11.35 11.71 7.78
CA LYS A 99 10.65 12.15 6.56
C LYS A 99 9.13 12.07 6.70
N VAL A 100 8.62 11.02 7.34
CA VAL A 100 7.17 10.87 7.60
C VAL A 100 6.70 11.93 8.60
N ARG A 101 7.39 12.10 9.74
CA ARG A 101 7.07 13.14 10.72
C ARG A 101 7.06 14.54 10.13
N ASP A 102 8.08 14.87 9.33
CA ASP A 102 8.19 16.18 8.67
C ASP A 102 7.01 16.44 7.70
N ALA A 103 6.49 15.39 7.07
CA ALA A 103 5.39 15.51 6.10
C ALA A 103 4.00 15.56 6.76
N VAL A 104 3.74 14.69 7.75
CA VAL A 104 2.38 14.44 8.24
C VAL A 104 2.21 14.65 9.75
N GLY A 105 3.28 14.84 10.49
CA GLY A 105 3.27 15.01 11.95
C GLY A 105 3.61 13.75 12.71
N GLU A 106 3.88 13.94 14.01
CA GLU A 106 4.38 12.88 14.91
C GLU A 106 3.31 11.82 15.20
N ASP A 107 2.05 12.26 15.47
CA ASP A 107 0.96 11.35 15.82
C ASP A 107 0.62 10.39 14.69
N VAL A 108 0.60 10.88 13.46
CA VAL A 108 0.37 10.03 12.27
C VAL A 108 1.54 9.06 12.07
N GLU A 109 2.78 9.55 12.23
CA GLU A 109 3.97 8.70 12.09
C GLU A 109 4.01 7.59 13.16
N ASP A 110 3.67 7.89 14.41
CA ASP A 110 3.63 6.88 15.48
C ASP A 110 2.61 5.78 15.14
N CYS A 111 1.43 6.15 14.64
CA CYS A 111 0.44 5.17 14.19
C CYS A 111 0.98 4.28 13.05
N VAL A 112 1.64 4.85 12.05
CA VAL A 112 2.23 4.10 10.92
C VAL A 112 3.38 3.20 11.40
N HIS A 113 4.20 3.68 12.33
CA HIS A 113 5.27 2.88 12.91
C HIS A 113 4.74 1.69 13.73
N ARG A 114 3.69 1.91 14.51
CA ARG A 114 3.01 0.83 15.26
C ARG A 114 2.33 -0.16 14.33
N TYR A 115 1.71 0.31 13.25
CA TYR A 115 1.12 -0.55 12.23
C TYR A 115 2.15 -1.52 11.63
N ASP A 116 3.37 -1.06 11.34
CA ASP A 116 4.46 -1.92 10.84
C ASP A 116 4.83 -3.03 11.85
N ARG A 117 4.66 -2.79 13.14
CA ARG A 117 4.90 -3.80 14.21
C ARG A 117 3.73 -4.75 14.42
N LEU A 118 2.50 -4.35 14.08
CA LEU A 118 1.29 -5.18 14.14
C LEU A 118 1.05 -6.00 12.85
N LEU A 119 2.09 -6.20 12.04
CA LEU A 119 1.99 -7.02 10.84
C LEU A 119 1.70 -8.48 11.21
N TRP A 120 0.50 -8.94 10.93
CA TRP A 120 0.20 -10.36 10.98
C TRP A 120 0.51 -11.04 9.64
N VAL A 121 1.77 -11.35 9.48
CA VAL A 121 2.27 -12.05 8.29
C VAL A 121 1.94 -13.54 8.35
N THR A 122 1.66 -14.07 9.54
CA THR A 122 1.36 -15.47 9.77
C THR A 122 0.01 -15.63 10.49
N LYS A 123 -0.51 -16.83 10.40
CA LYS A 123 -1.76 -17.26 11.05
C LYS A 123 -1.68 -17.12 12.57
N GLU A 124 -0.57 -17.54 13.10
CA GLU A 124 -0.29 -17.52 14.54
C GLU A 124 -0.26 -16.08 15.06
N ALA A 125 0.23 -15.13 14.24
CA ALA A 125 0.25 -13.71 14.61
C ALA A 125 -1.18 -13.14 14.74
N ILE A 126 -2.11 -13.50 13.84
CA ILE A 126 -3.51 -13.06 13.94
C ILE A 126 -4.15 -13.61 15.21
N GLN A 127 -3.97 -14.91 15.49
CA GLN A 127 -4.47 -15.54 16.70
C GLN A 127 -3.91 -14.87 17.95
N THR A 128 -2.59 -14.60 17.97
CA THR A 128 -1.93 -13.92 19.09
C THR A 128 -2.53 -12.55 19.36
N VAL A 129 -2.73 -11.72 18.30
CA VAL A 129 -3.35 -10.39 18.45
C VAL A 129 -4.79 -10.51 18.93
N HIS A 130 -5.56 -11.48 18.41
CA HIS A 130 -6.93 -11.73 18.84
C HIS A 130 -7.00 -12.10 20.33
N ASP A 131 -6.14 -13.00 20.79
CA ASP A 131 -6.17 -13.51 22.17
C ASP A 131 -5.69 -12.45 23.17
N HIS A 132 -4.71 -11.64 22.80
CA HIS A 132 -4.14 -10.56 23.62
C HIS A 132 -4.69 -9.16 23.33
N LEU A 133 -5.85 -9.06 22.66
CA LEU A 133 -6.44 -7.76 22.31
C LEU A 133 -6.75 -6.90 23.55
N ALA A 134 -7.11 -7.53 24.68
CA ALA A 134 -7.36 -6.82 25.94
C ALA A 134 -6.12 -6.11 26.49
N ASP A 135 -4.92 -6.65 26.21
CA ASP A 135 -3.65 -6.16 26.70
C ASP A 135 -3.11 -4.98 25.86
N LEU A 136 -3.73 -4.70 24.70
CA LEU A 136 -3.33 -3.60 23.83
C LEU A 136 -3.65 -2.24 24.48
N GLY A 137 -2.68 -1.34 24.43
CA GLY A 137 -2.88 0.05 24.81
C GLY A 137 -3.86 0.79 23.89
N PRO A 138 -4.37 1.96 24.30
CA PRO A 138 -5.38 2.70 23.53
C PRO A 138 -4.96 2.97 22.08
N ILE A 139 -3.72 3.43 21.86
CA ILE A 139 -3.21 3.74 20.52
C ILE A 139 -3.07 2.47 19.67
N ASP A 140 -2.61 1.35 20.25
CA ASP A 140 -2.46 0.10 19.49
C ASP A 140 -3.82 -0.49 19.10
N ARG A 141 -4.87 -0.26 19.90
CA ARG A 141 -6.26 -0.59 19.54
C ARG A 141 -6.75 0.23 18.35
N GLU A 142 -6.46 1.53 18.30
CA GLU A 142 -6.77 2.38 17.15
C GLU A 142 -5.98 1.96 15.90
N VAL A 143 -4.70 1.61 16.06
CA VAL A 143 -3.87 1.09 14.96
C VAL A 143 -4.39 -0.26 14.45
N LEU A 144 -4.95 -1.08 15.32
CA LEU A 144 -5.61 -2.33 14.90
C LEU A 144 -6.84 -2.06 14.04
N LEU A 145 -7.56 -0.94 14.22
CA LEU A 145 -8.64 -0.55 13.30
C LEU A 145 -8.11 -0.28 11.89
N ILE A 146 -6.92 0.33 11.75
CA ILE A 146 -6.28 0.52 10.44
C ILE A 146 -6.05 -0.85 9.79
N ARG A 147 -5.60 -1.83 10.56
CA ARG A 147 -5.36 -3.19 10.06
C ARG A 147 -6.64 -3.86 9.60
N LEU A 148 -7.70 -3.77 10.38
CA LEU A 148 -9.00 -4.35 10.04
C LEU A 148 -9.65 -3.66 8.84
N ALA A 149 -9.50 -2.34 8.73
CA ALA A 149 -9.96 -1.57 7.56
C ALA A 149 -9.20 -1.98 6.29
N ASN A 150 -7.88 -2.18 6.38
CA ASN A 150 -7.05 -2.69 5.28
C ASN A 150 -7.49 -4.10 4.84
N GLU A 151 -7.78 -5.00 5.78
CA GLU A 151 -8.30 -6.33 5.47
C GLU A 151 -9.66 -6.27 4.78
N LEU A 152 -10.58 -5.43 5.28
CA LEU A 152 -11.87 -5.23 4.63
C LEU A 152 -11.72 -4.71 3.20
N GLU A 153 -10.87 -3.72 3.01
CA GLU A 153 -10.63 -3.12 1.68
C GLU A 153 -10.12 -4.15 0.67
N HIS A 154 -9.20 -5.02 1.07
CA HIS A 154 -8.73 -6.12 0.25
C HIS A 154 -9.84 -7.13 -0.11
N GLN A 155 -10.79 -7.38 0.80
CA GLN A 155 -11.90 -8.29 0.56
C GLN A 155 -12.94 -7.69 -0.40
N LEU A 156 -13.20 -6.39 -0.27
CA LEU A 156 -14.17 -5.69 -1.12
C LEU A 156 -13.74 -5.63 -2.59
N ASP A 157 -12.44 -5.58 -2.85
CA ASP A 157 -11.90 -5.54 -4.20
C ASP A 157 -12.15 -6.84 -4.98
N LEU A 158 -12.38 -7.98 -4.33
CA LEU A 158 -12.46 -9.32 -4.93
C LEU A 158 -11.36 -9.63 -5.96
N GLY A 159 -10.56 -8.63 -6.30
CA GLY A 159 -9.50 -8.72 -7.30
C GLY A 159 -8.45 -9.75 -6.95
N ASN A 160 -8.21 -9.98 -5.67
CA ASN A 160 -7.34 -11.04 -5.18
C ASN A 160 -7.82 -12.43 -5.61
N LEU A 161 -9.12 -12.63 -5.79
CA LEU A 161 -9.70 -13.86 -6.31
C LEU A 161 -9.44 -14.01 -7.82
N TYR A 162 -9.45 -12.90 -8.58
CA TYR A 162 -9.23 -12.92 -10.03
C TYR A 162 -7.77 -13.07 -10.42
N CYS A 163 -6.85 -12.66 -9.56
CA CYS A 163 -5.41 -12.64 -9.88
C CYS A 163 -4.67 -13.89 -9.46
N ASN A 164 -5.35 -14.82 -8.83
CA ASN A 164 -4.76 -16.03 -8.31
C ASN A 164 -4.48 -17.07 -9.40
N LYS A 165 -3.27 -17.59 -9.37
CA LYS A 165 -2.60 -18.38 -10.40
C LYS A 165 -3.09 -19.84 -10.52
N GLY A 166 -4.30 -20.15 -10.07
CA GLY A 166 -4.89 -21.48 -10.12
C GLY A 166 -5.92 -21.74 -9.02
N GLU A 167 -6.64 -22.86 -9.12
CA GLU A 167 -7.65 -23.29 -8.15
C GLU A 167 -7.12 -23.33 -6.71
N THR A 168 -5.89 -23.75 -6.51
CA THR A 168 -5.26 -23.88 -5.18
C THR A 168 -5.10 -22.55 -4.43
N GLU A 169 -4.99 -21.43 -5.12
CA GLU A 169 -4.79 -20.11 -4.49
C GLU A 169 -6.12 -19.44 -4.14
N GLN A 170 -7.14 -19.64 -4.98
CA GLN A 170 -8.53 -19.27 -4.68
C GLN A 170 -9.04 -20.03 -3.44
N GLU A 171 -8.81 -21.35 -3.39
CA GLU A 171 -9.11 -22.17 -2.22
C GLU A 171 -8.33 -21.74 -0.98
N SER A 172 -7.09 -21.28 -1.14
CA SER A 172 -6.29 -20.73 -0.05
C SER A 172 -6.90 -19.45 0.52
N GLN A 173 -7.34 -18.52 -0.33
CA GLN A 173 -8.01 -17.29 0.10
C GLN A 173 -9.35 -17.57 0.76
N GLN A 174 -10.15 -18.48 0.20
CA GLN A 174 -11.41 -18.90 0.81
C GLN A 174 -11.19 -19.60 2.16
N ARG A 175 -10.16 -20.46 2.27
CA ARG A 175 -9.76 -21.07 3.54
C ARG A 175 -9.29 -20.05 4.55
N TYR A 176 -8.49 -19.06 4.11
CA TYR A 176 -8.07 -17.94 4.94
C TYR A 176 -9.30 -17.24 5.54
N MET A 177 -10.25 -16.85 4.71
CA MET A 177 -11.45 -16.14 5.15
C MET A 177 -12.35 -17.00 6.04
N LYS A 178 -12.50 -18.30 5.75
CA LYS A 178 -13.24 -19.22 6.63
C LYS A 178 -12.58 -19.36 8.01
N SER A 179 -11.26 -19.35 8.05
CA SER A 179 -10.50 -19.55 9.30
C SER A 179 -10.36 -18.28 10.13
N TYR A 180 -10.13 -17.13 9.48
CA TYR A 180 -9.79 -15.87 10.16
C TYR A 180 -10.91 -14.85 10.13
N GLY A 181 -11.84 -14.91 9.18
CA GLY A 181 -12.99 -14.02 9.13
C GLY A 181 -13.69 -13.87 10.47
N PRO A 182 -14.04 -14.96 11.18
CA PRO A 182 -14.64 -14.87 12.53
C PRO A 182 -13.78 -14.13 13.54
N MET A 183 -12.45 -14.30 13.51
CA MET A 183 -11.54 -13.58 14.41
C MET A 183 -11.48 -12.08 14.08
N LEU A 184 -11.44 -11.72 12.80
CA LEU A 184 -11.45 -10.31 12.37
C LEU A 184 -12.74 -9.63 12.82
N VAL A 185 -13.88 -10.30 12.67
CA VAL A 185 -15.19 -9.84 13.16
C VAL A 185 -15.15 -9.64 14.68
N SER A 186 -14.72 -10.68 15.42
CA SER A 186 -14.60 -10.61 16.88
C SER A 186 -13.69 -9.48 17.36
N MET A 187 -12.54 -9.25 16.68
CA MET A 187 -11.67 -8.12 17.01
C MET A 187 -12.35 -6.77 16.78
N ALA A 188 -13.06 -6.59 15.66
CA ALA A 188 -13.79 -5.37 15.38
C ALA A 188 -14.91 -5.11 16.42
N GLU A 189 -15.65 -6.15 16.82
CA GLU A 189 -16.67 -6.06 17.89
C GLU A 189 -16.06 -5.66 19.22
N ARG A 190 -14.97 -6.30 19.64
CA ARG A 190 -14.26 -6.02 20.90
C ARG A 190 -13.61 -4.63 20.92
N LEU A 191 -13.34 -4.04 19.74
CA LEU A 191 -12.91 -2.65 19.60
C LEU A 191 -14.07 -1.66 19.59
N GLY A 192 -15.33 -2.12 19.64
CA GLY A 192 -16.54 -1.27 19.56
C GLY A 192 -16.87 -0.83 18.14
N ALA A 193 -16.20 -1.34 17.12
CA ALA A 193 -16.40 -0.98 15.71
C ALA A 193 -17.45 -1.91 15.05
N LEU A 194 -18.68 -1.93 15.56
CA LEU A 194 -19.76 -2.79 15.08
C LEU A 194 -20.05 -2.65 13.57
N PRO A 195 -20.06 -1.44 12.97
CA PRO A 195 -20.24 -1.30 11.53
C PRO A 195 -19.13 -2.04 10.76
N LEU A 196 -17.87 -1.93 11.19
CA LEU A 196 -16.74 -2.62 10.58
C LEU A 196 -16.88 -4.15 10.70
N ALA A 197 -17.29 -4.63 11.87
CA ALA A 197 -17.54 -6.07 12.10
C ALA A 197 -18.59 -6.61 11.12
N THR A 198 -19.69 -5.88 10.94
CA THR A 198 -20.77 -6.25 10.01
C THR A 198 -20.30 -6.30 8.55
N GLU A 199 -19.53 -5.29 8.13
CA GLU A 199 -18.98 -5.24 6.77
C GLU A 199 -17.95 -6.36 6.53
N ILE A 200 -17.06 -6.64 7.49
CA ILE A 200 -16.10 -7.77 7.42
C ILE A 200 -16.86 -9.10 7.32
N ALA A 201 -17.89 -9.31 8.14
CA ALA A 201 -18.70 -10.52 8.10
C ALA A 201 -19.37 -10.73 6.73
N THR A 202 -19.91 -9.62 6.17
CA THR A 202 -20.56 -9.63 4.85
C THR A 202 -19.56 -9.91 3.73
N ALA A 203 -18.42 -9.21 3.74
CA ALA A 203 -17.36 -9.40 2.76
C ALA A 203 -16.78 -10.83 2.81
N SER A 204 -16.58 -11.37 4.02
CA SER A 204 -16.10 -12.75 4.22
C SER A 204 -17.07 -13.79 3.63
N LYS A 205 -18.39 -13.60 3.80
CA LYS A 205 -19.41 -14.47 3.19
C LYS A 205 -19.36 -14.37 1.66
N ASN A 206 -19.24 -13.15 1.13
CA ASN A 206 -19.17 -12.94 -0.31
C ASN A 206 -17.93 -13.62 -0.91
N VAL A 207 -16.76 -13.46 -0.32
CA VAL A 207 -15.53 -14.15 -0.74
C VAL A 207 -15.71 -15.67 -0.70
N ALA A 208 -16.31 -16.20 0.38
CA ALA A 208 -16.50 -17.63 0.56
C ALA A 208 -17.49 -18.25 -0.43
N SER A 209 -18.48 -17.48 -0.91
CA SER A 209 -19.54 -17.91 -1.83
C SER A 209 -19.26 -17.58 -3.29
N THR A 210 -18.27 -16.71 -3.56
CA THR A 210 -17.98 -16.29 -4.93
C THR A 210 -17.27 -17.42 -5.67
N TRP A 211 -17.94 -17.95 -6.71
CA TRP A 211 -17.31 -18.81 -7.68
C TRP A 211 -16.89 -17.98 -8.90
N LEU A 212 -15.60 -17.96 -9.19
CA LEU A 212 -15.06 -17.23 -10.32
C LEU A 212 -14.76 -18.22 -11.45
N PRO A 213 -15.19 -17.95 -12.68
CA PRO A 213 -14.67 -18.68 -13.82
C PRO A 213 -13.15 -18.46 -13.90
N VAL A 214 -12.43 -19.51 -14.29
CA VAL A 214 -10.97 -19.43 -14.49
C VAL A 214 -10.71 -18.38 -15.57
N VAL A 215 -10.40 -17.16 -15.13
CA VAL A 215 -9.96 -16.10 -16.05
C VAL A 215 -8.48 -16.27 -16.25
N PRO A 216 -7.95 -16.30 -17.50
CA PRO A 216 -6.53 -16.31 -17.75
C PRO A 216 -5.90 -15.06 -17.12
N CYS A 217 -5.29 -15.20 -15.96
CA CYS A 217 -4.59 -14.11 -15.33
C CYS A 217 -3.33 -13.80 -16.12
N ILE A 218 -3.03 -12.52 -16.32
CA ILE A 218 -1.75 -12.10 -16.91
C ILE A 218 -0.66 -12.64 -16.00
N ARG A 219 0.04 -13.68 -16.48
CA ARG A 219 1.15 -14.29 -15.75
C ARG A 219 2.25 -13.25 -15.55
N THR A 220 2.24 -12.57 -14.42
CA THR A 220 3.41 -11.80 -14.03
C THR A 220 4.49 -12.78 -13.55
N LYS A 221 5.70 -12.67 -14.09
CA LYS A 221 6.87 -13.51 -13.71
C LYS A 221 7.31 -13.37 -12.25
N HIS A 222 6.64 -12.52 -11.48
CA HIS A 222 6.99 -12.22 -10.10
C HIS A 222 6.10 -13.00 -9.12
N ARG A 223 6.43 -14.27 -8.92
CA ARG A 223 5.88 -15.03 -7.80
C ARG A 223 6.21 -14.30 -6.49
N GLY A 224 5.19 -13.93 -5.72
CA GLY A 224 5.34 -13.38 -4.39
C GLY A 224 5.47 -11.85 -4.28
N ALA A 225 5.37 -11.08 -5.38
CA ALA A 225 5.32 -9.62 -5.28
C ALA A 225 3.89 -9.17 -4.93
N TYR A 226 3.73 -8.65 -3.72
CA TYR A 226 2.46 -8.05 -3.27
C TYR A 226 2.07 -6.80 -4.10
N LEU A 227 3.08 -6.11 -4.67
CA LEU A 227 2.90 -4.96 -5.54
C LEU A 227 3.53 -5.22 -6.90
N VAL A 228 2.82 -4.85 -7.95
CA VAL A 228 3.26 -4.99 -9.34
C VAL A 228 3.45 -3.60 -9.94
N THR A 229 4.63 -3.36 -10.52
CA THR A 229 4.87 -2.16 -11.33
C THR A 229 4.64 -2.51 -12.80
N PRO A 230 3.75 -1.80 -13.52
CA PRO A 230 3.50 -2.05 -14.92
C PRO A 230 4.76 -1.95 -15.78
N THR A 231 4.86 -2.77 -16.81
CA THR A 231 6.01 -2.75 -17.73
C THR A 231 6.17 -1.37 -18.39
N SER A 232 5.04 -0.71 -18.73
CA SER A 232 5.04 0.64 -19.28
C SER A 232 5.67 1.67 -18.35
N PHE A 233 5.41 1.56 -17.03
CA PHE A 233 5.99 2.44 -16.02
C PHE A 233 7.49 2.20 -15.85
N ARG A 234 7.92 0.94 -15.79
CA ARG A 234 9.35 0.56 -15.77
C ARG A 234 10.08 1.08 -16.99
N ARG A 235 9.46 0.99 -18.16
CA ARG A 235 10.02 1.51 -19.41
C ARG A 235 10.16 3.04 -19.38
N ARG A 236 9.17 3.77 -18.84
CA ARG A 236 9.25 5.23 -18.67
C ARG A 236 10.34 5.64 -17.68
N LEU A 237 10.44 4.98 -16.54
CA LEU A 237 11.53 5.23 -15.58
C LEU A 237 12.90 5.01 -16.22
N TRP A 238 13.05 3.93 -16.98
CA TRP A 238 14.27 3.64 -17.70
C TRP A 238 14.60 4.71 -18.74
N LEU A 239 13.62 5.13 -19.54
CA LEU A 239 13.78 6.21 -20.52
C LEU A 239 14.14 7.53 -19.86
N THR A 240 13.49 7.89 -18.74
CA THR A 240 13.80 9.10 -17.98
C THR A 240 15.20 9.05 -17.38
N PHE A 241 15.63 7.88 -16.91
CA PHE A 241 17.00 7.68 -16.43
C PHE A 241 18.02 7.84 -17.58
N CYS A 242 17.73 7.24 -18.73
CA CYS A 242 18.60 7.35 -19.92
C CYS A 242 18.69 8.80 -20.42
N THR A 243 17.59 9.55 -20.48
CA THR A 243 17.60 10.96 -20.89
C THR A 243 18.40 11.81 -19.91
N LYS A 244 18.16 11.70 -18.59
CA LYS A 244 18.95 12.43 -17.58
C LYS A 244 20.43 12.05 -17.59
N ALA A 245 20.75 10.80 -17.85
CA ALA A 245 22.13 10.36 -17.99
C ALA A 245 22.77 10.94 -19.28
N CYS A 246 22.00 11.04 -20.38
CA CYS A 246 22.46 11.69 -21.61
C CYS A 246 22.65 13.19 -21.45
N ASP A 247 21.74 13.87 -20.76
CA ASP A 247 21.82 15.33 -20.49
C ASP A 247 23.02 15.64 -19.59
N GLY A 248 23.22 14.85 -18.53
CA GLY A 248 24.40 14.94 -17.68
C GLY A 248 25.70 14.66 -18.46
N PHE A 249 25.63 13.80 -19.48
CA PHE A 249 26.74 13.46 -20.33
C PHE A 249 27.10 14.59 -21.33
N GLN A 250 26.12 15.26 -21.92
CA GLN A 250 26.35 16.44 -22.76
C GLN A 250 27.00 17.59 -21.97
N PHE A 251 26.56 17.77 -20.71
CA PHE A 251 27.20 18.73 -19.80
C PHE A 251 28.67 18.37 -19.52
N CYS A 252 29.01 17.09 -19.44
CA CYS A 252 30.38 16.62 -19.21
C CYS A 252 31.29 16.65 -20.47
N LEU A 253 30.73 16.73 -21.68
CA LEU A 253 31.50 16.84 -22.92
C LEU A 253 32.20 18.22 -23.07
N GLY A 254 31.73 19.26 -22.32
CA GLY A 254 32.40 20.54 -22.18
C GLY A 254 33.54 20.57 -21.16
N ALA A 255 33.82 19.47 -20.45
CA ALA A 255 34.79 19.40 -19.35
C ALA A 255 36.24 19.06 -19.83
N PRO A 256 37.28 19.45 -19.05
CA PRO A 256 38.68 19.26 -19.43
C PRO A 256 39.09 17.76 -19.55
N HIS A 257 40.10 17.53 -20.35
CA HIS A 257 40.58 16.22 -20.84
C HIS A 257 40.71 15.08 -19.79
N LYS A 258 41.01 15.37 -18.53
CA LYS A 258 41.15 14.37 -17.45
C LYS A 258 39.84 13.67 -17.04
N VAL A 259 38.70 14.23 -17.37
CA VAL A 259 37.37 13.64 -17.05
C VAL A 259 36.91 12.71 -18.19
N ARG A 260 37.36 12.93 -19.41
CA ARG A 260 36.98 12.12 -20.59
C ARG A 260 37.35 10.64 -20.48
N HIS A 261 38.47 10.29 -19.82
CA HIS A 261 38.92 8.89 -19.69
C HIS A 261 38.04 8.05 -18.75
N LYS A 262 37.43 8.62 -17.73
CA LYS A 262 36.44 7.93 -16.87
C LYS A 262 35.11 7.73 -17.58
N ILE A 263 34.75 8.63 -18.47
CA ILE A 263 33.49 8.64 -19.22
C ILE A 263 33.48 7.54 -20.31
N SER A 264 34.62 7.29 -20.98
CA SER A 264 34.72 6.23 -22.01
C SER A 264 34.46 4.84 -21.44
N ARG A 265 34.83 4.60 -20.17
CA ARG A 265 34.59 3.32 -19.47
C ARG A 265 33.11 3.12 -19.12
N VAL A 266 32.42 4.18 -18.77
CA VAL A 266 30.97 4.18 -18.53
C VAL A 266 30.20 3.98 -19.84
N GLN A 267 30.62 4.61 -20.95
CA GLN A 267 30.04 4.40 -22.28
C GLN A 267 30.17 2.95 -22.77
N TYR A 268 31.29 2.34 -22.53
CA TYR A 268 31.48 0.95 -22.88
C TYR A 268 30.55 0.01 -22.09
N LEU A 269 30.41 0.24 -20.81
CA LEU A 269 29.47 -0.50 -19.96
C LEU A 269 28.00 -0.29 -20.37
N PHE A 270 27.63 0.96 -20.75
CA PHE A 270 26.29 1.26 -21.26
C PHE A 270 26.03 0.60 -22.62
N ARG A 271 26.96 0.63 -23.58
CA ARG A 271 26.79 -0.04 -24.88
C ARG A 271 26.68 -1.56 -24.77
N THR A 272 27.39 -2.18 -23.84
CA THR A 272 27.28 -3.62 -23.59
C THR A 272 25.98 -4.01 -22.88
N ALA A 273 25.48 -3.17 -21.97
CA ALA A 273 24.17 -3.36 -21.35
C ALA A 273 23.03 -3.18 -22.37
N PHE A 274 23.12 -2.23 -23.29
CA PHE A 274 22.15 -1.99 -24.35
C PHE A 274 22.06 -3.15 -25.36
N ARG A 275 23.19 -3.75 -25.72
CA ARG A 275 23.21 -4.94 -26.60
C ARG A 275 22.61 -6.19 -25.95
N ARG A 276 22.63 -6.29 -24.62
CA ARG A 276 21.99 -7.40 -23.89
C ARG A 276 20.49 -7.21 -23.66
N ALA A 277 20.02 -5.97 -23.55
CA ALA A 277 18.60 -5.66 -23.36
C ALA A 277 17.76 -5.69 -24.65
N GLY A 278 18.38 -5.60 -25.82
CA GLY A 278 17.73 -5.67 -27.13
C GLY A 278 17.58 -7.10 -27.72
N LYS A 279 17.92 -8.13 -26.93
CA LYS A 279 17.80 -9.55 -27.33
C LYS A 279 16.81 -10.34 -26.48
N VAL A 280 15.79 -9.67 -25.91
CA VAL A 280 14.67 -10.33 -25.23
C VAL A 280 13.36 -9.83 -25.85
#